data_4c36000c592d0fee21d483c41f623493
#
_entry.id   4c36000c592d0fee21d483c41f623493
#
_cell.length_a   1.000
_cell.length_b   1.000
_cell.length_c   1.000
_cell.angle_alpha   90.00
_cell.angle_beta   90.00
_cell.angle_gamma   90.00
#
_symmetry.space_group_name_H-M   'P 1'
#
loop_
_entity.id
_entity.type
_entity.pdbx_description
1 polymer ?
#
loop_
_entity_poly.entity_id
_entity_poly.type
_entity_poly.pdbx_seq_one_letter_code
_entity_poly.pdbx_strand_id
1 'polypeptide(L)'
;MNALPLFFLGTLAIAAAADAGAQSLDAQRAQLKAAIDNAERGQYDPAQAAALSRHPLYGWLEYANLRRTIDTVGNAQAQDFLKRYNGQAVASSFRSVWLPAVARRQDWPTLLANWVPTENVGLRCAQLNARQATGKADAQWTSEAQAIWRSTGKSLPDACDAVFAVLDAKGGLSAELRWARIDAAADEGQPAVMRSAARGLPAADLALANTYAAFVDKPNASALNWPRTARSQRIATDGLAKLAKADPGATEQQLPQYASALQLSAAQQAQVLYQIALWTVASYGPESARRLNAVPESAYDERLHEWRVREALSRGDWPQALTAIRKMGSTQRNDSRWRYFEARMLEKTGRRSEAQAVYREAARAATFHGFLAADQLGQPYTLCPWEPNDSRQAQAAG
;
A
#
# COMPACT_ATOMS: atom_id res chain seq x y z
N MET A 1 -34.41 -22.35 85.15
CA MET A 1 -32.99 -22.10 85.31
C MET A 1 -32.34 -22.44 83.92
N ASN A 2 -31.68 -21.44 83.41
CA ASN A 2 -30.58 -21.43 82.42
C ASN A 2 -30.95 -21.49 80.96
N ALA A 3 -30.90 -20.37 80.35
CA ALA A 3 -29.79 -19.68 79.66
C ALA A 3 -29.61 -20.18 78.19
N LEU A 4 -30.15 -19.36 77.31
CA LEU A 4 -29.78 -19.31 75.91
C LEU A 4 -28.41 -18.59 75.74
N PRO A 5 -27.59 -18.88 74.76
CA PRO A 5 -26.77 -17.87 74.20
C PRO A 5 -27.21 -17.47 72.80
N LEU A 6 -27.36 -16.14 72.65
CA LEU A 6 -27.26 -15.42 71.40
C LEU A 6 -25.92 -15.70 70.77
N PHE A 7 -25.90 -16.15 69.52
CA PHE A 7 -24.83 -15.90 68.54
C PHE A 7 -25.30 -16.37 67.17
N PHE A 8 -25.78 -15.47 66.32
CA PHE A 8 -25.73 -15.57 64.85
C PHE A 8 -26.44 -14.33 64.24
N LEU A 9 -25.78 -13.18 64.29
CA LEU A 9 -26.14 -12.03 63.47
C LEU A 9 -24.88 -11.20 63.34
N GLY A 10 -24.03 -11.53 62.39
CA GLY A 10 -22.79 -10.79 62.22
C GLY A 10 -21.98 -11.06 60.95
N THR A 11 -22.52 -11.75 59.96
CA THR A 11 -21.72 -12.11 58.74
C THR A 11 -22.40 -11.83 57.42
N LEU A 12 -23.51 -11.11 57.36
CA LEU A 12 -24.19 -10.78 56.10
C LEU A 12 -24.04 -9.33 55.66
N ALA A 13 -23.32 -8.46 56.39
CA ALA A 13 -23.20 -7.04 56.09
C ALA A 13 -21.87 -6.66 55.36
N ILE A 14 -20.93 -7.57 55.17
CA ILE A 14 -19.63 -7.27 54.56
C ILE A 14 -19.58 -7.60 53.06
N ALA A 15 -20.43 -8.49 52.55
CA ALA A 15 -20.47 -8.86 51.12
C ALA A 15 -21.24 -7.83 50.24
N ALA A 16 -22.11 -7.00 50.79
CA ALA A 16 -22.89 -6.02 50.02
C ALA A 16 -22.21 -4.66 49.83
N ALA A 17 -21.11 -4.40 50.55
CA ALA A 17 -20.40 -3.11 50.47
C ALA A 17 -19.25 -3.13 49.44
N ALA A 18 -18.84 -4.30 48.92
CA ALA A 18 -17.78 -4.40 47.93
C ALA A 18 -18.27 -4.25 46.48
N ASP A 19 -19.56 -4.46 46.23
CA ASP A 19 -20.12 -4.39 44.85
C ASP A 19 -20.65 -3.00 44.45
N ALA A 20 -20.77 -2.06 45.37
CA ALA A 20 -21.30 -0.72 45.09
C ALA A 20 -20.24 0.27 44.55
N GLY A 21 -18.99 -0.12 44.37
CA GLY A 21 -17.89 0.79 43.99
C GLY A 21 -17.13 0.49 42.70
N ALA A 22 -17.26 -0.67 42.17
CA ALA A 22 -16.57 -1.02 40.91
C ALA A 22 -17.56 -1.00 39.75
N GLN A 23 -17.64 0.16 39.05
CA GLN A 23 -18.23 0.14 37.71
C GLN A 23 -17.49 -0.93 36.90
N SER A 24 -18.25 -1.77 36.17
CA SER A 24 -17.62 -2.76 35.29
C SER A 24 -16.66 -2.05 34.34
N LEU A 25 -15.54 -2.69 34.00
CA LEU A 25 -14.58 -2.14 33.03
C LEU A 25 -15.25 -1.72 31.72
N ASP A 26 -16.30 -2.44 31.32
CA ASP A 26 -17.07 -2.12 30.12
C ASP A 26 -17.88 -0.83 30.26
N ALA A 27 -18.46 -0.56 31.46
CA ALA A 27 -19.14 0.70 31.73
C ALA A 27 -18.14 1.87 31.70
N GLN A 28 -16.96 1.73 32.30
CA GLN A 28 -15.92 2.77 32.27
C GLN A 28 -15.43 3.04 30.84
N ARG A 29 -15.20 1.98 30.02
CA ARG A 29 -14.84 2.09 28.61
C ARG A 29 -15.93 2.80 27.80
N ALA A 30 -17.21 2.45 28.02
CA ALA A 30 -18.32 3.05 27.31
C ALA A 30 -18.45 4.56 27.66
N GLN A 31 -18.27 4.94 28.92
CA GLN A 31 -18.29 6.33 29.33
C GLN A 31 -17.16 7.16 28.71
N LEU A 32 -15.93 6.65 28.74
CA LEU A 32 -14.79 7.33 28.12
C LEU A 32 -14.98 7.44 26.59
N LYS A 33 -15.43 6.37 25.95
CA LYS A 33 -15.70 6.39 24.50
C LYS A 33 -16.74 7.45 24.15
N ALA A 34 -17.86 7.49 24.87
CA ALA A 34 -18.90 8.49 24.65
C ALA A 34 -18.39 9.94 24.87
N ALA A 35 -17.52 10.15 25.88
CA ALA A 35 -16.92 11.46 26.14
C ALA A 35 -15.95 11.86 24.99
N ILE A 36 -15.15 10.93 24.47
CA ILE A 36 -14.26 11.16 23.30
C ILE A 36 -15.10 11.49 22.06
N ASP A 37 -16.12 10.68 21.75
CA ASP A 37 -17.02 10.89 20.60
C ASP A 37 -17.73 12.27 20.70
N ASN A 38 -18.11 12.71 21.92
CA ASN A 38 -18.68 14.04 22.15
C ASN A 38 -17.65 15.16 21.94
N ALA A 39 -16.44 15.00 22.48
CA ALA A 39 -15.36 15.96 22.31
C ALA A 39 -15.00 16.12 20.81
N GLU A 40 -14.94 15.04 20.05
CA GLU A 40 -14.71 15.08 18.60
C GLU A 40 -15.81 15.81 17.83
N ARG A 41 -17.07 15.77 18.31
CA ARG A 41 -18.19 16.55 17.76
C ARG A 41 -18.25 18.00 18.25
N GLY A 42 -17.37 18.42 19.16
CA GLY A 42 -17.35 19.74 19.75
C GLY A 42 -18.28 19.91 20.94
N GLN A 43 -18.74 18.81 21.50
CA GLN A 43 -19.60 18.76 22.69
C GLN A 43 -18.78 18.33 23.91
N TYR A 44 -17.60 18.94 24.10
CA TYR A 44 -16.75 18.66 25.26
C TYR A 44 -17.40 19.18 26.54
N ASP A 45 -17.62 18.28 27.50
CA ASP A 45 -18.15 18.59 28.81
C ASP A 45 -17.03 18.55 29.87
N PRO A 46 -16.60 19.68 30.43
CA PRO A 46 -15.57 19.74 31.48
C PRO A 46 -15.91 18.94 32.74
N ALA A 47 -17.19 18.85 33.12
CA ALA A 47 -17.60 18.11 34.32
C ALA A 47 -17.46 16.60 34.10
N GLN A 48 -17.91 16.11 32.95
CA GLN A 48 -17.71 14.72 32.53
C GLN A 48 -16.23 14.37 32.43
N ALA A 49 -15.43 15.27 31.82
CA ALA A 49 -13.99 15.07 31.69
C ALA A 49 -13.31 14.99 33.08
N ALA A 50 -13.67 15.87 34.02
CA ALA A 50 -13.11 15.83 35.37
C ALA A 50 -13.42 14.50 36.09
N ALA A 51 -14.65 13.97 35.94
CA ALA A 51 -15.03 12.67 36.49
C ALA A 51 -14.17 11.50 35.93
N LEU A 52 -13.72 11.63 34.69
CA LEU A 52 -12.89 10.61 34.01
C LEU A 52 -11.37 10.82 34.17
N SER A 53 -10.93 11.84 34.91
CA SER A 53 -9.53 12.27 35.03
C SER A 53 -8.57 11.17 35.53
N ARG A 54 -9.08 10.19 36.28
CA ARG A 54 -8.29 9.03 36.76
C ARG A 54 -8.26 7.85 35.80
N HIS A 55 -8.99 7.91 34.69
CA HIS A 55 -9.03 6.82 33.74
C HIS A 55 -7.67 6.72 33.01
N PRO A 56 -7.07 5.52 32.85
CA PRO A 56 -5.74 5.37 32.21
C PRO A 56 -5.64 5.97 30.82
N LEU A 57 -6.74 6.02 30.08
CA LEU A 57 -6.80 6.57 28.71
C LEU A 57 -7.36 8.01 28.68
N TYR A 58 -7.41 8.72 29.81
CA TYR A 58 -7.93 10.08 29.88
C TYR A 58 -7.25 11.06 28.91
N GLY A 59 -5.95 10.86 28.65
CA GLY A 59 -5.21 11.67 27.70
C GLY A 59 -5.80 11.68 26.28
N TRP A 60 -6.51 10.61 25.88
CA TRP A 60 -7.20 10.59 24.60
C TRP A 60 -8.43 11.50 24.55
N LEU A 61 -9.12 11.68 25.66
CA LEU A 61 -10.22 12.65 25.76
C LEU A 61 -9.71 14.10 25.65
N GLU A 62 -8.63 14.42 26.36
CA GLU A 62 -7.98 15.74 26.23
C GLU A 62 -7.46 15.96 24.81
N TYR A 63 -6.83 14.95 24.22
CA TYR A 63 -6.37 15.00 22.82
C TYR A 63 -7.52 15.26 21.85
N ALA A 64 -8.64 14.55 21.97
CA ALA A 64 -9.82 14.74 21.12
C ALA A 64 -10.32 16.19 21.16
N ASN A 65 -10.37 16.78 22.36
CA ASN A 65 -10.73 18.19 22.52
C ASN A 65 -9.71 19.15 21.92
N LEU A 66 -8.40 18.96 22.19
CA LEU A 66 -7.33 19.82 21.68
C LEU A 66 -7.21 19.75 20.16
N ARG A 67 -7.43 18.57 19.58
CA ARG A 67 -7.32 18.34 18.13
C ARG A 67 -8.26 19.24 17.33
N ARG A 68 -9.43 19.57 17.86
CA ARG A 68 -10.41 20.44 17.18
C ARG A 68 -9.94 21.88 17.01
N THR A 69 -9.18 22.36 17.96
CA THR A 69 -8.65 23.72 17.98
C THR A 69 -7.12 23.75 17.83
N ILE A 70 -6.57 22.72 17.18
CA ILE A 70 -5.11 22.49 17.13
C ILE A 70 -4.33 23.69 16.62
N ASP A 71 -4.90 24.46 15.70
CA ASP A 71 -4.27 25.63 15.12
C ASP A 71 -4.12 26.80 16.13
N THR A 72 -4.91 26.80 17.19
CA THR A 72 -4.90 27.82 18.25
C THR A 72 -4.32 27.33 19.58
N VAL A 73 -3.95 26.05 19.68
CA VAL A 73 -3.31 25.51 20.88
C VAL A 73 -1.99 26.25 21.15
N GLY A 74 -1.92 26.92 22.31
CA GLY A 74 -0.73 27.65 22.72
C GLY A 74 0.43 26.73 23.11
N ASN A 75 1.66 27.22 22.96
CA ASN A 75 2.86 26.44 23.25
C ASN A 75 2.93 25.91 24.69
N ALA A 76 2.53 26.72 25.68
CA ALA A 76 2.50 26.30 27.08
C ALA A 76 1.53 25.12 27.32
N GLN A 77 0.33 25.19 26.75
CA GLN A 77 -0.68 24.14 26.86
C GLN A 77 -0.21 22.85 26.17
N ALA A 78 0.40 22.97 24.99
CA ALA A 78 0.93 21.85 24.26
C ALA A 78 2.08 21.16 24.99
N GLN A 79 3.00 21.93 25.56
CA GLN A 79 4.13 21.40 26.33
C GLN A 79 3.65 20.73 27.62
N ASP A 80 2.66 21.30 28.32
CA ASP A 80 2.05 20.68 29.50
C ASP A 80 1.44 19.32 29.14
N PHE A 81 0.67 19.25 28.04
CA PHE A 81 0.12 17.99 27.55
C PHE A 81 1.20 16.96 27.25
N LEU A 82 2.22 17.34 26.46
CA LEU A 82 3.34 16.46 26.11
C LEU A 82 4.13 15.97 27.32
N LYS A 83 4.27 16.81 28.35
CA LYS A 83 4.94 16.46 29.61
C LYS A 83 4.11 15.47 30.43
N ARG A 84 2.80 15.72 30.60
CA ARG A 84 1.90 14.84 31.37
C ARG A 84 1.79 13.44 30.76
N TYR A 85 1.77 13.35 29.44
CA TYR A 85 1.61 12.09 28.71
C TYR A 85 2.91 11.57 28.08
N ASN A 86 4.05 12.02 28.60
CA ASN A 86 5.34 11.57 28.07
C ASN A 86 5.46 10.03 28.10
N GLY A 87 5.94 9.44 27.00
CA GLY A 87 6.05 7.99 26.82
C GLY A 87 4.75 7.28 26.47
N GLN A 88 3.62 7.95 26.47
CA GLN A 88 2.33 7.38 26.05
C GLN A 88 2.05 7.64 24.57
N ALA A 89 1.31 6.74 23.91
CA ALA A 89 0.93 6.83 22.50
C ALA A 89 0.18 8.14 22.17
N VAL A 90 -0.64 8.65 23.10
CA VAL A 90 -1.39 9.89 22.92
C VAL A 90 -0.50 11.12 22.76
N ALA A 91 0.67 11.16 23.43
CA ALA A 91 1.63 12.25 23.25
C ALA A 91 2.21 12.26 21.83
N SER A 92 2.52 11.10 21.26
CA SER A 92 2.97 10.97 19.89
C SER A 92 1.88 11.37 18.89
N SER A 93 0.64 10.95 19.13
CA SER A 93 -0.53 11.33 18.32
C SER A 93 -0.78 12.84 18.35
N PHE A 94 -0.72 13.45 19.53
CA PHE A 94 -0.86 14.91 19.69
C PHE A 94 0.28 15.65 18.94
N ARG A 95 1.52 15.24 19.13
CA ARG A 95 2.67 15.85 18.45
C ARG A 95 2.53 15.79 16.94
N SER A 96 2.02 14.69 16.39
CA SER A 96 1.86 14.50 14.93
C SER A 96 0.87 15.48 14.29
N VAL A 97 -0.08 16.02 15.03
CA VAL A 97 -1.06 17.01 14.55
C VAL A 97 -0.70 18.44 14.98
N TRP A 98 -0.06 18.61 16.13
CA TRP A 98 0.33 19.91 16.64
C TRP A 98 1.53 20.52 15.92
N LEU A 99 2.59 19.75 15.64
CA LEU A 99 3.77 20.26 14.94
C LEU A 99 3.45 20.79 13.52
N PRO A 100 2.59 20.18 12.70
CA PRO A 100 2.08 20.80 11.48
C PRO A 100 1.37 22.15 11.71
N ALA A 101 0.62 22.29 12.79
CA ALA A 101 -0.02 23.56 13.14
C ALA A 101 1.02 24.63 13.56
N VAL A 102 2.05 24.23 14.31
CA VAL A 102 3.20 25.10 14.64
C VAL A 102 3.91 25.54 13.35
N ALA A 103 4.11 24.62 12.41
CA ALA A 103 4.73 24.92 11.11
C ALA A 103 3.91 25.92 10.30
N ARG A 104 2.58 25.78 10.26
CA ARG A 104 1.69 26.75 9.55
C ARG A 104 1.80 28.15 10.13
N ARG A 105 2.00 28.27 11.45
CA ARG A 105 2.21 29.54 12.13
C ARG A 105 3.66 30.09 11.98
N GLN A 106 4.53 29.30 11.34
CA GLN A 106 5.97 29.60 11.19
C GLN A 106 6.72 29.82 12.54
N ASP A 107 6.21 29.20 13.60
CA ASP A 107 6.91 29.24 14.91
C ASP A 107 8.08 28.23 14.89
N TRP A 108 9.12 28.60 14.16
CA TRP A 108 10.27 27.76 13.93
C TRP A 108 11.02 27.36 15.19
N PRO A 109 11.22 28.26 16.20
CA PRO A 109 11.86 27.88 17.46
C PRO A 109 11.10 26.77 18.18
N THR A 110 9.76 26.89 18.28
CA THR A 110 8.93 25.87 18.91
C THR A 110 8.95 24.55 18.13
N LEU A 111 8.90 24.59 16.79
CA LEU A 111 8.98 23.40 15.96
C LEU A 111 10.30 22.65 16.19
N LEU A 112 11.44 23.37 16.16
CA LEU A 112 12.75 22.76 16.36
C LEU A 112 12.96 22.22 17.78
N ALA A 113 12.45 22.91 18.81
CA ALA A 113 12.56 22.48 20.20
C ALA A 113 11.77 21.20 20.49
N ASN A 114 10.69 20.94 19.74
CA ASN A 114 9.80 19.78 19.93
C ASN A 114 9.95 18.73 18.81
N TRP A 115 10.96 18.89 17.96
CA TRP A 115 11.21 17.99 16.83
C TRP A 115 11.56 16.58 17.31
N VAL A 116 10.98 15.59 16.65
CA VAL A 116 11.38 14.19 16.71
C VAL A 116 11.41 13.62 15.31
N PRO A 117 12.31 12.68 15.00
CA PRO A 117 12.35 12.02 13.70
C PRO A 117 10.99 11.43 13.31
N THR A 118 10.63 11.59 12.03
CA THR A 118 9.33 11.15 11.52
C THR A 118 9.40 10.78 10.03
N GLU A 119 8.53 9.87 9.61
CA GLU A 119 8.34 9.54 8.19
C GLU A 119 7.39 10.52 7.47
N ASN A 120 6.74 11.42 8.20
CA ASN A 120 5.88 12.45 7.59
C ASN A 120 6.72 13.46 6.81
N VAL A 121 6.69 13.33 5.47
CA VAL A 121 7.50 14.15 4.56
C VAL A 121 7.18 15.63 4.68
N GLY A 122 5.91 16.02 4.83
CA GLY A 122 5.52 17.42 5.01
C GLY A 122 6.14 18.03 6.27
N LEU A 123 6.17 17.26 7.36
CA LEU A 123 6.78 17.71 8.62
C LEU A 123 8.31 17.75 8.52
N ARG A 124 8.94 16.81 7.80
CA ARG A 124 10.38 16.86 7.49
C ARG A 124 10.75 18.11 6.69
N CYS A 125 9.96 18.46 5.68
CA CYS A 125 10.14 19.70 4.93
C CYS A 125 9.93 20.95 5.82
N ALA A 126 8.95 20.94 6.71
CA ALA A 126 8.73 22.02 7.68
C ALA A 126 9.94 22.19 8.62
N GLN A 127 10.56 21.11 9.07
CA GLN A 127 11.78 21.15 9.87
C GLN A 127 12.96 21.72 9.08
N LEU A 128 13.10 21.36 7.82
CA LEU A 128 14.14 21.95 6.96
C LEU A 128 13.88 23.46 6.72
N ASN A 129 12.63 23.87 6.53
CA ASN A 129 12.26 25.29 6.46
C ASN A 129 12.64 26.02 7.77
N ALA A 130 12.34 25.41 8.93
CA ALA A 130 12.71 25.98 10.23
C ALA A 130 14.22 26.13 10.40
N ARG A 131 15.02 25.15 9.99
CA ARG A 131 16.48 25.22 10.01
C ARG A 131 17.01 26.33 9.08
N GLN A 132 16.43 26.43 7.88
CA GLN A 132 16.78 27.50 6.95
C GLN A 132 16.47 28.89 7.52
N ALA A 133 15.28 29.09 8.07
CA ALA A 133 14.83 30.36 8.64
C ALA A 133 15.61 30.79 9.87
N THR A 134 16.19 29.84 10.62
CA THR A 134 17.00 30.08 11.82
C THR A 134 18.51 30.04 11.58
N GLY A 135 18.95 30.08 10.31
CA GLY A 135 20.37 30.09 9.94
C GLY A 135 21.10 28.75 10.16
N LYS A 136 20.40 27.65 10.30
CA LYS A 136 20.94 26.29 10.54
C LYS A 136 20.95 25.38 9.32
N ALA A 137 20.97 25.96 8.12
CA ALA A 137 21.03 25.23 6.86
C ALA A 137 22.48 24.91 6.47
N ASP A 138 22.98 23.81 6.96
CA ASP A 138 24.33 23.26 6.76
C ASP A 138 24.39 22.20 5.64
N ALA A 139 25.50 21.49 5.53
CA ALA A 139 25.67 20.40 4.56
C ALA A 139 24.67 19.25 4.80
N GLN A 140 24.33 18.96 6.05
CA GLN A 140 23.33 17.95 6.39
C GLN A 140 21.94 18.38 5.91
N TRP A 141 21.57 19.64 6.05
CA TRP A 141 20.33 20.19 5.50
C TRP A 141 20.23 19.95 3.99
N THR A 142 21.32 20.21 3.26
CA THR A 142 21.38 19.97 1.81
C THR A 142 21.15 18.50 1.47
N SER A 143 21.85 17.61 2.16
CA SER A 143 21.71 16.15 1.97
C SER A 143 20.31 15.65 2.25
N GLU A 144 19.68 16.11 3.33
CA GLU A 144 18.30 15.74 3.71
C GLU A 144 17.28 16.25 2.68
N ALA A 145 17.44 17.50 2.20
CA ALA A 145 16.58 18.07 1.17
C ALA A 145 16.71 17.30 -0.16
N GLN A 146 17.92 16.93 -0.58
CA GLN A 146 18.17 16.09 -1.74
C GLN A 146 17.60 14.67 -1.57
N ALA A 147 17.64 14.11 -0.37
CA ALA A 147 17.04 12.80 -0.08
C ALA A 147 15.52 12.85 -0.23
N ILE A 148 14.85 13.90 0.26
CA ILE A 148 13.41 14.10 0.06
C ILE A 148 13.10 14.29 -1.43
N TRP A 149 13.89 15.08 -2.16
CA TRP A 149 13.71 15.27 -3.59
C TRP A 149 13.67 13.96 -4.38
N ARG A 150 14.52 12.99 -4.02
CA ARG A 150 14.63 11.68 -4.68
C ARG A 150 13.65 10.62 -4.15
N SER A 151 12.95 10.90 -3.06
CA SER A 151 12.20 9.85 -2.33
C SER A 151 10.99 9.30 -3.08
N THR A 152 10.45 10.02 -4.05
CA THR A 152 9.26 9.60 -4.81
C THR A 152 9.16 10.33 -6.14
N GLY A 153 8.48 9.71 -7.10
CA GLY A 153 8.04 10.34 -8.35
C GLY A 153 6.70 11.09 -8.24
N LYS A 154 6.00 10.97 -7.11
CA LYS A 154 4.72 11.64 -6.87
C LYS A 154 4.91 13.08 -6.43
N SER A 155 3.83 13.87 -6.45
CA SER A 155 3.84 15.19 -5.84
C SER A 155 4.21 15.10 -4.36
N LEU A 156 5.04 16.03 -3.93
CA LEU A 156 5.41 16.18 -2.52
C LEU A 156 4.50 17.24 -1.87
N PRO A 157 4.38 17.25 -0.52
CA PRO A 157 3.60 18.26 0.19
C PRO A 157 4.13 19.67 -0.09
N ASP A 158 3.24 20.67 -0.13
CA ASP A 158 3.55 22.09 -0.41
C ASP A 158 4.63 22.67 0.52
N ALA A 159 4.73 22.15 1.76
CA ALA A 159 5.79 22.54 2.68
C ALA A 159 7.22 22.28 2.13
N CYS A 160 7.36 21.41 1.12
CA CYS A 160 8.63 21.10 0.49
C CYS A 160 9.04 22.14 -0.59
N ASP A 161 8.10 22.90 -1.12
CA ASP A 161 8.36 23.83 -2.23
C ASP A 161 9.40 24.89 -1.85
N ALA A 162 9.27 25.49 -0.66
CA ALA A 162 10.24 26.46 -0.17
C ALA A 162 11.63 25.85 0.07
N VAL A 163 11.69 24.61 0.55
CA VAL A 163 12.95 23.86 0.71
C VAL A 163 13.63 23.68 -0.64
N PHE A 164 12.89 23.25 -1.64
CA PHE A 164 13.45 23.00 -2.97
C PHE A 164 13.82 24.28 -3.70
N ALA A 165 13.08 25.36 -3.52
CA ALA A 165 13.46 26.67 -4.07
C ALA A 165 14.82 27.15 -3.49
N VAL A 166 15.03 27.00 -2.18
CA VAL A 166 16.32 27.34 -1.55
C VAL A 166 17.43 26.39 -2.00
N LEU A 167 17.13 25.07 -2.08
CA LEU A 167 18.09 24.08 -2.56
C LEU A 167 18.55 24.38 -3.99
N ASP A 168 17.62 24.74 -4.85
CA ASP A 168 17.88 25.11 -6.25
C ASP A 168 18.72 26.40 -6.34
N ALA A 169 18.32 27.45 -5.64
CA ALA A 169 19.05 28.72 -5.60
C ALA A 169 20.50 28.58 -5.13
N LYS A 170 20.78 27.58 -4.28
CA LYS A 170 22.14 27.23 -3.81
C LYS A 170 22.87 26.28 -4.77
N GLY A 171 22.32 25.93 -5.93
CA GLY A 171 22.90 24.97 -6.88
C GLY A 171 22.84 23.51 -6.41
N GLY A 172 22.04 23.20 -5.39
CA GLY A 172 21.93 21.86 -4.81
C GLY A 172 21.08 20.88 -5.64
N LEU A 173 20.40 21.36 -6.69
CA LEU A 173 19.66 20.52 -7.65
C LEU A 173 20.46 20.39 -8.96
N SER A 174 21.41 19.47 -9.00
CA SER A 174 22.15 19.15 -10.22
C SER A 174 21.22 18.58 -11.33
N ALA A 175 21.70 18.63 -12.57
CA ALA A 175 20.99 18.00 -13.69
C ALA A 175 20.71 16.50 -13.43
N GLU A 176 21.66 15.79 -12.81
CA GLU A 176 21.50 14.39 -12.44
C GLU A 176 20.34 14.17 -11.45
N LEU A 177 20.25 14.99 -10.40
CA LEU A 177 19.16 14.93 -9.42
C LEU A 177 17.80 15.25 -10.04
N ARG A 178 17.76 16.19 -10.98
CA ARG A 178 16.52 16.51 -11.73
C ARG A 178 16.10 15.33 -12.59
N TRP A 179 17.03 14.73 -13.33
CA TRP A 179 16.76 13.55 -14.13
C TRP A 179 16.33 12.36 -13.30
N ALA A 180 16.95 12.13 -12.14
CA ALA A 180 16.53 11.06 -11.23
C ALA A 180 15.06 11.22 -10.78
N ARG A 181 14.62 12.45 -10.49
CA ARG A 181 13.22 12.72 -10.15
C ARG A 181 12.29 12.63 -11.36
N ILE A 182 12.73 13.04 -12.54
CA ILE A 182 11.97 12.88 -13.79
C ILE A 182 11.75 11.39 -14.07
N ASP A 183 12.79 10.57 -13.90
CA ASP A 183 12.70 9.11 -14.08
C ASP A 183 11.71 8.48 -13.11
N ALA A 184 11.81 8.81 -11.83
CA ALA A 184 10.86 8.33 -10.82
C ALA A 184 9.42 8.80 -11.10
N ALA A 185 9.26 10.04 -11.57
CA ALA A 185 7.93 10.58 -11.92
C ALA A 185 7.36 9.92 -13.19
N ALA A 186 8.20 9.53 -14.14
CA ALA A 186 7.78 8.77 -15.31
C ALA A 186 7.26 7.39 -14.91
N ASP A 187 7.99 6.67 -14.03
CA ASP A 187 7.57 5.35 -13.50
C ASP A 187 6.23 5.42 -12.78
N GLU A 188 5.97 6.51 -12.06
CA GLU A 188 4.70 6.76 -11.35
C GLU A 188 3.60 7.38 -12.26
N GLY A 189 3.91 7.65 -13.52
CA GLY A 189 2.97 8.26 -14.46
C GLY A 189 2.55 9.69 -14.07
N GLN A 190 3.51 10.51 -13.60
CA GLN A 190 3.28 11.86 -13.08
C GLN A 190 3.87 12.97 -14.00
N PRO A 191 3.25 13.26 -15.15
CA PRO A 191 3.81 14.20 -16.12
C PRO A 191 3.97 15.63 -15.58
N ALA A 192 3.13 16.06 -14.65
CA ALA A 192 3.24 17.38 -14.02
C ALA A 192 4.51 17.48 -13.16
N VAL A 193 4.83 16.42 -12.41
CA VAL A 193 6.07 16.34 -11.60
C VAL A 193 7.29 16.29 -12.50
N MET A 194 7.25 15.57 -13.63
CA MET A 194 8.32 15.57 -14.63
C MET A 194 8.62 16.99 -15.14
N ARG A 195 7.59 17.74 -15.55
CA ARG A 195 7.73 19.13 -16.03
C ARG A 195 8.29 20.05 -14.94
N SER A 196 7.82 19.86 -13.69
CA SER A 196 8.33 20.64 -12.56
C SER A 196 9.80 20.36 -12.27
N ALA A 197 10.19 19.07 -12.22
CA ALA A 197 11.56 18.66 -11.96
C ALA A 197 12.53 19.09 -13.09
N ALA A 198 12.04 19.20 -14.33
CA ALA A 198 12.85 19.62 -15.48
C ALA A 198 13.24 21.09 -15.45
N ARG A 199 12.53 21.93 -14.69
CA ARG A 199 12.91 23.36 -14.59
C ARG A 199 14.34 23.48 -14.07
N GLY A 200 15.16 24.28 -14.76
CA GLY A 200 16.57 24.44 -14.43
C GLY A 200 17.51 23.43 -15.11
N LEU A 201 17.00 22.51 -15.95
CA LEU A 201 17.84 21.77 -16.87
C LEU A 201 18.35 22.67 -18.03
N PRO A 202 19.48 22.32 -18.66
CA PRO A 202 19.90 22.93 -19.92
C PRO A 202 18.78 22.87 -20.98
N ALA A 203 18.73 23.83 -21.88
CA ALA A 203 17.61 24.00 -22.83
C ALA A 203 17.27 22.72 -23.64
N ALA A 204 18.28 21.99 -24.11
CA ALA A 204 18.07 20.74 -24.86
C ALA A 204 17.47 19.64 -23.98
N ASP A 205 17.96 19.47 -22.75
CA ASP A 205 17.46 18.50 -21.77
C ASP A 205 16.05 18.86 -21.30
N LEU A 206 15.78 20.14 -21.07
CA LEU A 206 14.44 20.64 -20.73
C LEU A 206 13.43 20.33 -21.83
N ALA A 207 13.81 20.58 -23.09
CA ALA A 207 12.95 20.27 -24.23
C ALA A 207 12.66 18.76 -24.31
N LEU A 208 13.69 17.90 -24.16
CA LEU A 208 13.54 16.44 -24.17
C LEU A 208 12.66 15.97 -23.00
N ALA A 209 12.90 16.45 -21.79
CA ALA A 209 12.10 16.10 -20.61
C ALA A 209 10.62 16.46 -20.76
N ASN A 210 10.32 17.60 -21.40
CA ASN A 210 8.95 18.01 -21.70
C ASN A 210 8.29 17.08 -22.73
N THR A 211 9.03 16.57 -23.72
CA THR A 211 8.49 15.56 -24.67
C THR A 211 8.22 14.23 -23.98
N TYR A 212 9.09 13.80 -23.06
CA TYR A 212 8.85 12.62 -22.22
C TYR A 212 7.60 12.79 -21.36
N ALA A 213 7.43 13.95 -20.69
CA ALA A 213 6.24 14.23 -19.90
C ALA A 213 4.96 14.23 -20.74
N ALA A 214 5.00 14.77 -21.96
CA ALA A 214 3.88 14.73 -22.89
C ALA A 214 3.52 13.29 -23.31
N PHE A 215 4.53 12.44 -23.50
CA PHE A 215 4.33 11.03 -23.85
C PHE A 215 3.76 10.20 -22.70
N VAL A 216 4.24 10.42 -21.46
CA VAL A 216 3.70 9.79 -20.26
C VAL A 216 2.25 10.16 -20.01
N ASP A 217 1.88 11.39 -20.33
CA ASP A 217 0.49 11.88 -20.29
C ASP A 217 -0.36 11.15 -21.34
N LYS A 218 0.07 11.23 -22.59
CA LYS A 218 -0.55 10.57 -23.73
C LYS A 218 0.50 10.16 -24.75
N PRO A 219 0.73 8.87 -25.00
CA PRO A 219 1.65 8.40 -26.04
C PRO A 219 1.38 9.05 -27.39
N ASN A 220 2.45 9.50 -28.06
CA ASN A 220 2.38 10.26 -29.30
C ASN A 220 3.63 10.09 -30.14
N ALA A 221 3.58 10.43 -31.43
CA ALA A 221 4.63 10.21 -32.41
C ALA A 221 5.94 10.98 -32.14
N SER A 222 5.98 11.96 -31.22
CA SER A 222 7.23 12.67 -30.91
C SER A 222 8.35 11.76 -30.41
N ALA A 223 7.98 10.65 -29.75
CA ALA A 223 8.93 9.67 -29.25
C ALA A 223 9.71 8.94 -30.37
N LEU A 224 9.20 8.89 -31.59
CA LEU A 224 9.90 8.30 -32.72
C LEU A 224 11.22 9.04 -33.07
N ASN A 225 11.34 10.30 -32.64
CA ASN A 225 12.51 11.14 -32.86
C ASN A 225 13.41 11.29 -31.64
N TRP A 226 13.15 10.56 -30.57
CA TRP A 226 13.98 10.64 -29.35
C TRP A 226 15.37 10.03 -29.57
N PRO A 227 16.36 10.46 -28.78
CA PRO A 227 17.67 9.81 -28.78
C PRO A 227 17.52 8.36 -28.28
N ARG A 228 18.28 7.44 -28.87
CA ARG A 228 18.26 5.99 -28.54
C ARG A 228 18.98 5.70 -27.24
N THR A 229 18.48 6.23 -26.13
CA THR A 229 19.03 6.03 -24.79
C THR A 229 18.19 5.06 -24.01
N ALA A 230 18.77 4.44 -22.97
CA ALA A 230 18.03 3.57 -22.06
C ALA A 230 16.81 4.26 -21.43
N ARG A 231 16.91 5.58 -21.16
CA ARG A 231 15.80 6.38 -20.65
C ARG A 231 14.67 6.50 -21.67
N SER A 232 14.98 6.88 -22.90
CA SER A 232 13.97 6.97 -23.98
C SER A 232 13.27 5.65 -24.20
N GLN A 233 14.04 4.56 -24.26
CA GLN A 233 13.52 3.21 -24.44
C GLN A 233 12.58 2.80 -23.29
N ARG A 234 12.99 3.03 -22.04
CA ARG A 234 12.17 2.72 -20.86
C ARG A 234 10.87 3.53 -20.86
N ILE A 235 10.93 4.85 -21.02
CA ILE A 235 9.75 5.71 -21.01
C ILE A 235 8.78 5.34 -22.16
N ALA A 236 9.31 5.03 -23.34
CA ALA A 236 8.47 4.58 -24.44
C ALA A 236 7.81 3.24 -24.16
N THR A 237 8.56 2.29 -23.62
CA THR A 237 8.04 0.96 -23.24
C THR A 237 6.93 1.06 -22.21
N ASP A 238 7.14 1.83 -21.13
CA ASP A 238 6.17 2.00 -20.04
C ASP A 238 4.93 2.75 -20.49
N GLY A 239 5.10 3.79 -21.34
CA GLY A 239 3.97 4.51 -21.93
C GLY A 239 3.15 3.66 -22.87
N LEU A 240 3.78 2.82 -23.71
CA LEU A 240 3.07 1.86 -24.56
C LEU A 240 2.39 0.77 -23.72
N ALA A 241 3.03 0.28 -22.67
CA ALA A 241 2.43 -0.68 -21.75
C ALA A 241 1.18 -0.10 -21.06
N LYS A 242 1.23 1.18 -20.69
CA LYS A 242 0.08 1.91 -20.15
C LYS A 242 -1.02 2.11 -21.19
N LEU A 243 -0.66 2.46 -22.43
CA LEU A 243 -1.63 2.59 -23.54
C LEU A 243 -2.33 1.25 -23.82
N ALA A 244 -1.60 0.13 -23.76
CA ALA A 244 -2.16 -1.20 -23.97
C ALA A 244 -3.29 -1.55 -23.01
N LYS A 245 -3.31 -0.95 -21.81
CA LYS A 245 -4.40 -1.09 -20.85
C LYS A 245 -5.71 -0.46 -21.35
N ALA A 246 -5.61 0.68 -22.02
CA ALA A 246 -6.77 1.42 -22.54
C ALA A 246 -7.15 0.97 -23.95
N ASP A 247 -6.16 0.73 -24.80
CA ASP A 247 -6.34 0.34 -26.20
C ASP A 247 -5.24 -0.64 -26.64
N PRO A 248 -5.45 -1.96 -26.41
CA PRO A 248 -4.51 -2.98 -26.86
C PRO A 248 -4.32 -2.99 -28.39
N GLY A 249 -5.36 -2.67 -29.15
CA GLY A 249 -5.32 -2.68 -30.61
C GLY A 249 -4.44 -1.57 -31.18
N ALA A 250 -4.64 -0.34 -30.74
CA ALA A 250 -3.80 0.79 -31.15
C ALA A 250 -2.34 0.58 -30.73
N THR A 251 -2.10 0.03 -29.54
CA THR A 251 -0.74 -0.24 -29.06
C THR A 251 -0.05 -1.29 -29.93
N GLU A 252 -0.74 -2.35 -30.29
CA GLU A 252 -0.20 -3.40 -31.17
C GLU A 252 0.22 -2.85 -32.54
N GLN A 253 -0.59 -1.95 -33.12
CA GLN A 253 -0.29 -1.29 -34.39
C GLN A 253 0.92 -0.35 -34.31
N GLN A 254 1.12 0.30 -33.17
CA GLN A 254 2.18 1.28 -32.98
C GLN A 254 3.51 0.66 -32.57
N LEU A 255 3.50 -0.44 -31.82
CA LEU A 255 4.71 -1.08 -31.25
C LEU A 255 5.85 -1.28 -32.28
N PRO A 256 5.64 -1.77 -33.52
CA PRO A 256 6.72 -1.95 -34.46
C PRO A 256 7.46 -0.65 -34.84
N GLN A 257 6.75 0.47 -34.93
CA GLN A 257 7.34 1.78 -35.27
C GLN A 257 8.25 2.26 -34.13
N TYR A 258 7.79 2.18 -32.87
CA TYR A 258 8.59 2.56 -31.71
C TYR A 258 9.76 1.61 -31.50
N ALA A 259 9.54 0.31 -31.68
CA ALA A 259 10.60 -0.69 -31.57
C ALA A 259 11.75 -0.43 -32.56
N SER A 260 11.44 -0.10 -33.80
CA SER A 260 12.42 0.24 -34.83
C SER A 260 13.09 1.60 -34.54
N ALA A 261 12.32 2.65 -34.28
CA ALA A 261 12.82 4.01 -34.08
C ALA A 261 13.79 4.10 -32.89
N LEU A 262 13.41 3.50 -31.76
CA LEU A 262 14.16 3.55 -30.50
C LEU A 262 15.08 2.35 -30.29
N GLN A 263 15.06 1.35 -31.18
CA GLN A 263 15.80 0.08 -31.03
C GLN A 263 15.45 -0.63 -29.71
N LEU A 264 14.13 -0.80 -29.44
CA LEU A 264 13.68 -1.51 -28.25
C LEU A 264 14.18 -2.95 -28.25
N SER A 265 14.75 -3.39 -27.14
CA SER A 265 15.17 -4.76 -26.95
C SER A 265 14.00 -5.75 -27.02
N ALA A 266 14.29 -7.03 -27.24
CA ALA A 266 13.27 -8.09 -27.22
C ALA A 266 12.51 -8.13 -25.87
N ALA A 267 13.20 -7.88 -24.76
CA ALA A 267 12.57 -7.84 -23.43
C ALA A 267 11.60 -6.66 -23.29
N GLN A 268 11.96 -5.48 -23.79
CA GLN A 268 11.08 -4.29 -23.78
C GLN A 268 9.86 -4.50 -24.68
N GLN A 269 10.03 -5.07 -25.86
CA GLN A 269 8.90 -5.43 -26.72
C GLN A 269 8.01 -6.48 -26.07
N ALA A 270 8.58 -7.49 -25.42
CA ALA A 270 7.84 -8.52 -24.70
C ALA A 270 7.00 -7.94 -23.55
N GLN A 271 7.52 -6.92 -22.84
CA GLN A 271 6.78 -6.21 -21.80
C GLN A 271 5.51 -5.55 -22.36
N VAL A 272 5.59 -4.91 -23.52
CA VAL A 272 4.43 -4.28 -24.17
C VAL A 272 3.46 -5.36 -24.68
N LEU A 273 3.96 -6.41 -25.33
CA LEU A 273 3.15 -7.55 -25.80
C LEU A 273 2.41 -8.24 -24.66
N TYR A 274 3.06 -8.40 -23.51
CA TYR A 274 2.42 -8.91 -22.30
C TYR A 274 1.19 -8.08 -21.92
N GLN A 275 1.31 -6.75 -21.89
CA GLN A 275 0.20 -5.88 -21.54
C GLN A 275 -0.92 -5.90 -22.58
N ILE A 276 -0.56 -5.93 -23.87
CA ILE A 276 -1.53 -6.09 -24.96
C ILE A 276 -2.33 -7.39 -24.79
N ALA A 277 -1.66 -8.51 -24.56
CA ALA A 277 -2.30 -9.80 -24.36
C ALA A 277 -3.16 -9.81 -23.09
N LEU A 278 -2.62 -9.34 -21.96
CA LEU A 278 -3.30 -9.34 -20.67
C LEU A 278 -4.62 -8.57 -20.72
N TRP A 279 -4.62 -7.35 -21.26
CA TRP A 279 -5.81 -6.52 -21.28
C TRP A 279 -6.82 -6.96 -22.35
N THR A 280 -6.35 -7.60 -23.41
CA THR A 280 -7.23 -8.25 -24.40
C THR A 280 -7.97 -9.43 -23.78
N VAL A 281 -7.23 -10.35 -23.13
CA VAL A 281 -7.85 -11.57 -22.55
C VAL A 281 -8.70 -11.26 -21.33
N ALA A 282 -8.33 -10.27 -20.52
CA ALA A 282 -9.11 -9.85 -19.36
C ALA A 282 -10.47 -9.24 -19.74
N SER A 283 -10.60 -8.70 -20.95
CA SER A 283 -11.87 -8.24 -21.52
C SER A 283 -12.56 -9.27 -22.44
N TYR A 284 -12.06 -10.50 -22.49
CA TYR A 284 -12.57 -11.58 -23.36
C TYR A 284 -12.62 -11.18 -24.85
N GLY A 285 -11.68 -10.35 -25.28
CA GLY A 285 -11.61 -9.88 -26.68
C GLY A 285 -11.37 -11.02 -27.66
N PRO A 286 -11.83 -10.91 -28.91
CA PRO A 286 -11.74 -11.99 -29.91
C PRO A 286 -10.29 -12.33 -30.30
N GLU A 287 -9.36 -11.40 -30.13
CA GLU A 287 -7.94 -11.57 -30.45
C GLU A 287 -7.11 -12.23 -29.32
N SER A 288 -7.76 -12.67 -28.22
CA SER A 288 -7.11 -13.14 -27.00
C SER A 288 -6.10 -14.25 -27.25
N ALA A 289 -6.49 -15.31 -27.99
CA ALA A 289 -5.63 -16.43 -28.30
C ALA A 289 -4.40 -16.01 -29.11
N ARG A 290 -4.58 -15.19 -30.14
CA ARG A 290 -3.50 -14.71 -31.01
C ARG A 290 -2.51 -13.84 -30.22
N ARG A 291 -3.01 -12.88 -29.44
CA ARG A 291 -2.17 -11.97 -28.65
C ARG A 291 -1.43 -12.68 -27.52
N LEU A 292 -2.07 -13.65 -26.86
CA LEU A 292 -1.37 -14.53 -25.90
C LEU A 292 -0.23 -15.29 -26.59
N ASN A 293 -0.44 -15.84 -27.78
CA ASN A 293 0.61 -16.56 -28.52
C ASN A 293 1.73 -15.65 -29.04
N ALA A 294 1.50 -14.35 -29.17
CA ALA A 294 2.52 -13.38 -29.55
C ALA A 294 3.48 -13.03 -28.41
N VAL A 295 3.13 -13.29 -27.16
CA VAL A 295 4.00 -13.04 -26.01
C VAL A 295 5.06 -14.14 -25.93
N PRO A 296 6.37 -13.81 -25.88
CA PRO A 296 7.43 -14.80 -25.68
C PRO A 296 7.24 -15.55 -24.36
N GLU A 297 7.53 -16.86 -24.36
CA GLU A 297 7.39 -17.69 -23.14
C GLU A 297 8.23 -17.16 -21.96
N SER A 298 9.38 -16.54 -22.23
CA SER A 298 10.22 -15.93 -21.19
C SER A 298 9.56 -14.73 -20.46
N ALA A 299 8.50 -14.17 -21.02
CA ALA A 299 7.75 -13.07 -20.43
C ALA A 299 6.45 -13.53 -19.74
N TYR A 300 6.16 -14.84 -19.74
CA TYR A 300 5.00 -15.37 -19.03
C TYR A 300 5.28 -15.46 -17.54
N ASP A 301 4.37 -14.90 -16.75
CA ASP A 301 4.26 -15.09 -15.31
C ASP A 301 3.07 -16.02 -14.97
N GLU A 302 2.88 -16.31 -13.69
CA GLU A 302 1.76 -17.13 -13.21
C GLU A 302 0.40 -16.59 -13.66
N ARG A 303 0.24 -15.28 -13.68
CA ARG A 303 -1.01 -14.60 -14.06
C ARG A 303 -1.33 -14.82 -15.54
N LEU A 304 -0.36 -14.66 -16.42
CA LEU A 304 -0.58 -14.82 -17.86
C LEU A 304 -0.79 -16.29 -18.21
N HIS A 305 -0.11 -17.23 -17.52
CA HIS A 305 -0.40 -18.66 -17.64
C HIS A 305 -1.84 -19.00 -17.25
N GLU A 306 -2.37 -18.44 -16.16
CA GLU A 306 -3.78 -18.61 -15.80
C GLU A 306 -4.72 -18.12 -16.89
N TRP A 307 -4.46 -16.95 -17.45
CA TRP A 307 -5.29 -16.39 -18.52
C TRP A 307 -5.22 -17.24 -19.78
N ARG A 308 -4.06 -17.78 -20.15
CA ARG A 308 -3.93 -18.71 -21.28
C ARG A 308 -4.82 -19.94 -21.12
N VAL A 309 -4.89 -20.51 -19.92
CA VAL A 309 -5.78 -21.65 -19.63
C VAL A 309 -7.24 -21.24 -19.71
N ARG A 310 -7.62 -20.15 -19.06
CA ARG A 310 -9.01 -19.66 -19.04
C ARG A 310 -9.51 -19.34 -20.44
N GLU A 311 -8.66 -18.76 -21.26
CA GLU A 311 -8.98 -18.45 -22.66
C GLU A 311 -9.27 -19.73 -23.46
N ALA A 312 -8.42 -20.74 -23.38
CA ALA A 312 -8.62 -22.02 -24.05
C ALA A 312 -9.88 -22.74 -23.52
N LEU A 313 -10.15 -22.70 -22.21
CA LEU A 313 -11.36 -23.26 -21.60
C LEU A 313 -12.61 -22.55 -22.12
N SER A 314 -12.59 -21.22 -22.27
CA SER A 314 -13.75 -20.44 -22.73
C SER A 314 -14.19 -20.81 -24.17
N ARG A 315 -13.24 -21.26 -24.98
CA ARG A 315 -13.48 -21.76 -26.35
C ARG A 315 -13.80 -23.26 -26.42
N GLY A 316 -13.73 -23.97 -25.28
CA GLY A 316 -13.85 -25.44 -25.26
C GLY A 316 -12.66 -26.17 -25.89
N ASP A 317 -11.53 -25.51 -26.04
CA ASP A 317 -10.29 -26.09 -26.60
C ASP A 317 -9.52 -26.84 -25.50
N TRP A 318 -10.02 -28.05 -25.18
CA TRP A 318 -9.48 -28.87 -24.10
C TRP A 318 -7.99 -29.28 -24.33
N PRO A 319 -7.57 -29.66 -25.57
CA PRO A 319 -6.15 -29.92 -25.84
C PRO A 319 -5.26 -28.72 -25.59
N GLN A 320 -5.69 -27.52 -26.01
CA GLN A 320 -4.91 -26.31 -25.80
C GLN A 320 -4.86 -25.93 -24.31
N ALA A 321 -5.97 -26.08 -23.58
CA ALA A 321 -6.03 -25.85 -22.13
C ALA A 321 -5.05 -26.78 -21.39
N LEU A 322 -5.00 -28.08 -21.77
CA LEU A 322 -4.05 -29.04 -21.22
C LEU A 322 -2.59 -28.62 -21.48
N THR A 323 -2.31 -28.21 -22.73
CA THR A 323 -1.00 -27.71 -23.11
C THR A 323 -0.59 -26.48 -22.30
N ALA A 324 -1.54 -25.55 -22.11
CA ALA A 324 -1.32 -24.32 -21.34
C ALA A 324 -1.01 -24.61 -19.86
N ILE A 325 -1.76 -25.55 -19.22
CA ILE A 325 -1.47 -25.97 -17.83
C ILE A 325 -0.06 -26.57 -17.73
N ARG A 326 0.34 -27.39 -18.70
CA ARG A 326 1.67 -28.02 -18.71
C ARG A 326 2.83 -27.04 -18.90
N LYS A 327 2.58 -25.85 -19.42
CA LYS A 327 3.55 -24.75 -19.51
C LYS A 327 3.71 -23.93 -18.22
N MET A 328 2.84 -24.12 -17.25
CA MET A 328 2.96 -23.49 -15.92
C MET A 328 4.22 -23.93 -15.22
N GLY A 329 4.83 -23.06 -14.41
CA GLY A 329 5.92 -23.44 -13.51
C GLY A 329 5.48 -24.53 -12.53
N SER A 330 6.45 -25.33 -12.05
CA SER A 330 6.15 -26.51 -11.20
C SER A 330 5.33 -26.16 -9.96
N THR A 331 5.63 -25.06 -9.29
CA THR A 331 4.89 -24.59 -8.10
C THR A 331 3.43 -24.33 -8.43
N GLN A 332 3.16 -23.52 -9.45
CA GLN A 332 1.82 -23.20 -9.91
C GLN A 332 1.07 -24.45 -10.37
N ARG A 333 1.69 -25.28 -11.22
CA ARG A 333 1.06 -26.49 -11.76
C ARG A 333 0.74 -27.53 -10.68
N ASN A 334 1.53 -27.61 -9.60
CA ASN A 334 1.31 -28.56 -8.50
C ASN A 334 0.22 -28.10 -7.52
N ASP A 335 -0.28 -26.88 -7.64
CA ASP A 335 -1.47 -26.45 -6.89
C ASP A 335 -2.67 -27.36 -7.23
N SER A 336 -3.45 -27.72 -6.22
CA SER A 336 -4.59 -28.64 -6.35
C SER A 336 -5.62 -28.18 -7.39
N ARG A 337 -5.79 -26.86 -7.58
CA ARG A 337 -6.66 -26.27 -8.61
C ARG A 337 -6.19 -26.66 -10.00
N TRP A 338 -4.89 -26.48 -10.29
CA TRP A 338 -4.38 -26.77 -11.63
C TRP A 338 -4.22 -28.25 -11.89
N ARG A 339 -3.93 -29.05 -10.86
CA ARG A 339 -4.01 -30.51 -10.95
C ARG A 339 -5.41 -30.99 -11.25
N TYR A 340 -6.44 -30.46 -10.57
CA TYR A 340 -7.82 -30.76 -10.89
C TYR A 340 -8.19 -30.44 -12.33
N PHE A 341 -7.86 -29.24 -12.81
CA PHE A 341 -8.11 -28.84 -14.20
C PHE A 341 -7.29 -29.68 -15.19
N GLU A 342 -6.05 -30.02 -14.91
CA GLU A 342 -5.26 -30.95 -15.75
C GLU A 342 -5.97 -32.29 -15.91
N ALA A 343 -6.43 -32.86 -14.80
CA ALA A 343 -7.18 -34.10 -14.81
C ALA A 343 -8.48 -34.00 -15.62
N ARG A 344 -9.22 -32.89 -15.47
CA ARG A 344 -10.44 -32.63 -16.29
C ARG A 344 -10.13 -32.56 -17.78
N MET A 345 -9.04 -31.90 -18.16
CA MET A 345 -8.63 -31.80 -19.58
C MET A 345 -8.18 -33.14 -20.14
N LEU A 346 -7.46 -33.93 -19.34
CA LEU A 346 -7.11 -35.32 -19.72
C LEU A 346 -8.37 -36.19 -19.95
N GLU A 347 -9.36 -36.06 -19.08
CA GLU A 347 -10.63 -36.78 -19.23
C GLU A 347 -11.38 -36.33 -20.50
N LYS A 348 -11.51 -35.02 -20.74
CA LYS A 348 -12.15 -34.44 -21.93
C LYS A 348 -11.45 -34.81 -23.24
N THR A 349 -10.15 -35.13 -23.19
CA THR A 349 -9.34 -35.59 -24.34
C THR A 349 -9.21 -37.13 -24.41
N GLY A 350 -10.02 -37.89 -23.65
CA GLY A 350 -10.09 -39.36 -23.70
C GLY A 350 -8.98 -40.09 -22.92
N ARG A 351 -8.11 -39.38 -22.22
CA ARG A 351 -6.95 -39.93 -21.48
C ARG A 351 -7.32 -40.27 -20.03
N ARG A 352 -8.37 -41.11 -19.84
CA ARG A 352 -9.00 -41.38 -18.54
C ARG A 352 -8.06 -41.97 -17.49
N SER A 353 -7.16 -42.88 -17.85
CA SER A 353 -6.23 -43.51 -16.89
C SER A 353 -5.25 -42.45 -16.31
N GLU A 354 -4.77 -41.55 -17.16
CA GLU A 354 -3.90 -40.45 -16.72
C GLU A 354 -4.68 -39.43 -15.87
N ALA A 355 -5.93 -39.13 -16.26
CA ALA A 355 -6.80 -38.25 -15.48
C ALA A 355 -6.97 -38.76 -14.03
N GLN A 356 -7.23 -40.06 -13.86
CA GLN A 356 -7.35 -40.65 -12.52
C GLN A 356 -6.08 -40.52 -11.67
N ALA A 357 -4.89 -40.65 -12.27
CA ALA A 357 -3.64 -40.47 -11.55
C ALA A 357 -3.51 -39.01 -11.05
N VAL A 358 -3.80 -38.03 -11.91
CA VAL A 358 -3.71 -36.61 -11.56
C VAL A 358 -4.80 -36.19 -10.56
N TYR A 359 -6.02 -36.76 -10.65
CA TYR A 359 -7.05 -36.56 -9.63
C TYR A 359 -6.60 -37.04 -8.26
N ARG A 360 -5.92 -38.22 -8.15
CA ARG A 360 -5.40 -38.71 -6.87
C ARG A 360 -4.40 -37.76 -6.25
N GLU A 361 -3.58 -37.10 -7.06
CA GLU A 361 -2.64 -36.08 -6.59
C GLU A 361 -3.38 -34.86 -6.05
N ALA A 362 -4.36 -34.34 -6.79
CA ALA A 362 -5.16 -33.19 -6.36
C ALA A 362 -5.97 -33.48 -5.08
N ALA A 363 -6.54 -34.69 -4.94
CA ALA A 363 -7.38 -35.11 -3.83
C ALA A 363 -6.64 -35.20 -2.48
N ARG A 364 -5.30 -35.17 -2.48
CA ARG A 364 -4.50 -35.10 -1.25
C ARG A 364 -4.57 -33.77 -0.52
N ALA A 365 -5.03 -32.70 -1.20
CA ALA A 365 -5.09 -31.37 -0.64
C ALA A 365 -6.46 -31.10 0.00
N ALA A 366 -6.48 -30.59 1.23
CA ALA A 366 -7.69 -30.12 1.93
C ALA A 366 -8.13 -28.75 1.36
N THR A 367 -8.54 -28.74 0.10
CA THR A 367 -8.95 -27.55 -0.64
C THR A 367 -10.21 -27.83 -1.45
N PHE A 368 -10.90 -26.79 -1.92
CA PHE A 368 -12.08 -26.95 -2.76
C PHE A 368 -11.81 -27.85 -3.98
N HIS A 369 -10.71 -27.63 -4.70
CA HIS A 369 -10.39 -28.44 -5.88
C HIS A 369 -9.89 -29.86 -5.50
N GLY A 370 -9.28 -30.03 -4.33
CA GLY A 370 -8.94 -31.35 -3.79
C GLY A 370 -10.21 -32.15 -3.49
N PHE A 371 -11.22 -31.53 -2.92
CA PHE A 371 -12.51 -32.19 -2.66
C PHE A 371 -13.23 -32.55 -3.96
N LEU A 372 -13.27 -31.64 -4.95
CA LEU A 372 -13.79 -31.95 -6.27
C LEU A 372 -13.05 -33.12 -6.95
N ALA A 373 -11.74 -33.24 -6.76
CA ALA A 373 -10.98 -34.38 -7.27
C ALA A 373 -11.33 -35.68 -6.57
N ALA A 374 -11.53 -35.65 -5.25
CA ALA A 374 -11.99 -36.81 -4.47
C ALA A 374 -13.37 -37.27 -4.92
N ASP A 375 -14.30 -36.35 -5.21
CA ASP A 375 -15.63 -36.67 -5.76
C ASP A 375 -15.52 -37.39 -7.11
N GLN A 376 -14.62 -36.95 -8.01
CA GLN A 376 -14.40 -37.62 -9.30
C GLN A 376 -13.85 -39.06 -9.14
N LEU A 377 -13.24 -39.39 -8.02
CA LEU A 377 -12.68 -40.69 -7.69
C LEU A 377 -13.62 -41.56 -6.81
N GLY A 378 -14.71 -40.98 -6.32
CA GLY A 378 -15.56 -41.63 -5.31
C GLY A 378 -14.82 -41.93 -3.98
N GLN A 379 -13.89 -41.04 -3.58
CA GLN A 379 -13.04 -41.20 -2.40
C GLN A 379 -13.44 -40.23 -1.29
N PRO A 380 -13.18 -40.56 -0.02
CA PRO A 380 -13.35 -39.62 1.08
C PRO A 380 -12.44 -38.37 0.92
N TYR A 381 -12.89 -37.22 1.46
CA TYR A 381 -12.10 -36.01 1.48
C TYR A 381 -10.90 -36.13 2.41
N THR A 382 -9.76 -35.63 1.97
CA THR A 382 -8.60 -35.44 2.83
C THR A 382 -8.85 -34.16 3.64
N LEU A 383 -9.22 -34.32 4.91
CA LEU A 383 -9.39 -33.19 5.83
C LEU A 383 -8.06 -32.92 6.54
N CYS A 384 -7.77 -31.63 6.78
CA CYS A 384 -6.69 -31.25 7.69
C CYS A 384 -7.12 -31.60 9.12
N PRO A 385 -6.51 -32.55 9.85
CA PRO A 385 -6.78 -32.75 11.24
C PRO A 385 -6.23 -31.55 12.03
N TRP A 386 -7.08 -30.53 12.24
CA TRP A 386 -6.75 -29.48 13.20
C TRP A 386 -7.24 -29.92 14.56
N GLU A 387 -6.30 -30.28 15.43
CA GLU A 387 -6.57 -30.49 16.84
C GLU A 387 -6.40 -29.16 17.56
N PRO A 388 -7.43 -28.67 18.28
CA PRO A 388 -7.28 -27.49 19.12
C PRO A 388 -6.13 -27.66 20.09
N ASN A 389 -5.28 -26.69 20.25
CA ASN A 389 -4.24 -26.70 21.26
C ASN A 389 -4.90 -26.47 22.64
N ASP A 390 -5.22 -27.55 23.33
CA ASP A 390 -5.79 -27.59 24.70
C ASP A 390 -4.79 -27.22 25.80
N SER A 391 -3.65 -26.65 25.47
CA SER A 391 -2.71 -26.17 26.46
C SER A 391 -3.34 -25.12 27.39
N ARG A 392 -2.99 -25.15 28.68
CA ARG A 392 -3.46 -24.18 29.67
C ARG A 392 -3.17 -22.72 29.25
N GLN A 393 -2.14 -22.50 28.41
CA GLN A 393 -1.81 -21.20 27.86
C GLN A 393 -2.81 -20.74 26.77
N ALA A 394 -3.33 -21.64 25.95
CA ALA A 394 -4.36 -21.33 24.96
C ALA A 394 -5.71 -21.04 25.63
N GLN A 395 -6.05 -21.75 26.72
CA GLN A 395 -7.26 -21.52 27.51
C GLN A 395 -7.21 -20.19 28.29
N ALA A 396 -6.03 -19.70 28.66
CA ALA A 396 -5.85 -18.42 29.34
C ALA A 396 -5.85 -17.21 28.40
N ALA A 397 -5.74 -17.43 27.08
CA ALA A 397 -5.69 -16.37 26.05
C ALA A 397 -7.04 -16.11 25.37
N GLY A 398 -8.07 -16.92 25.59
CA GLY A 398 -9.45 -16.77 25.15
C GLY A 398 -10.32 -16.15 26.23
#